data_73d241b570d20e005dadd8c97081e4db
#
_entry.id   73d241b570d20e005dadd8c97081e4db
#
_cell.length_a   1.000
_cell.length_b   1.000
_cell.length_c   1.000
_cell.angle_alpha   90.00
_cell.angle_beta   90.00
_cell.angle_gamma   90.00
#
_symmetry.space_group_name_H-M   'P 1'
#
loop_
_entity.id
_entity.type
_entity.pdbx_description
1 polymer ?
#
loop_
_entity_poly.entity_id
_entity_poly.type
_entity_poly.pdbx_seq_one_letter_code
_entity_poly.pdbx_strand_id
1 'polypeptide(L)'
;FLALRHPDEYAITEGRLVSNKGVDVSIPEYDTILTEHHVAHSNSLQSEFLEGQRAHLGPLARLKINHDRLTPRALQAAEAAGLAGGSNNPFKSLLARAVETVFAFEESLRIVEGWQRPAQPAVEVVPRAGTGSGCTEAPRGLCYHRYTLDDAGIIQDAKIVAPTSVNQRIIESDLARVAEANLDLDDEALKWRCEQAIRNYDPCISCSAHFLKLTVDRG
;
A
#
# COMPACT_ATOMS: atom_id res chain seq x y z
N PHE A 1 -7.96 4.73 -5.29
CA PHE A 1 -7.48 4.16 -4.03
C PHE A 1 -7.97 2.73 -3.90
N LEU A 2 -7.10 1.86 -3.43
CA LEU A 2 -7.37 0.46 -3.13
C LEU A 2 -6.74 0.12 -1.77
N ALA A 3 -7.49 -0.53 -0.88
CA ALA A 3 -7.02 -0.96 0.44
C ALA A 3 -7.82 -2.17 0.93
N LEU A 4 -7.37 -2.78 2.02
CA LEU A 4 -8.21 -3.71 2.76
C LEU A 4 -9.35 -2.95 3.47
N ARG A 5 -10.51 -3.59 3.56
CA ARG A 5 -11.68 -3.15 4.33
C ARG A 5 -12.19 -4.29 5.19
N HIS A 6 -12.34 -4.04 6.48
CA HIS A 6 -12.99 -4.96 7.43
C HIS A 6 -14.27 -4.33 7.99
N PRO A 7 -15.32 -5.12 8.28
CA PRO A 7 -16.58 -4.57 8.78
C PRO A 7 -16.47 -3.93 10.16
N ASP A 8 -15.55 -4.39 11.02
CA ASP A 8 -15.54 -4.04 12.44
C ASP A 8 -14.30 -3.25 12.87
N GLU A 9 -13.20 -3.27 12.11
CA GLU A 9 -11.93 -2.64 12.50
C GLU A 9 -11.23 -1.90 11.34
N TYR A 10 -10.26 -1.08 11.68
CA TYR A 10 -9.34 -0.49 10.70
C TYR A 10 -8.45 -1.62 10.15
N ALA A 11 -8.73 -2.02 8.92
CA ALA A 11 -8.18 -3.23 8.32
C ALA A 11 -6.65 -3.18 8.18
N ILE A 12 -5.94 -4.10 8.83
CA ILE A 12 -4.48 -4.28 8.70
C ILE A 12 -4.14 -5.71 8.24
N THR A 13 -4.67 -6.73 8.92
CA THR A 13 -4.31 -8.13 8.69
C THR A 13 -5.36 -8.92 7.94
N GLU A 14 -6.60 -8.48 8.00
CA GLU A 14 -7.75 -9.17 7.42
C GLU A 14 -8.70 -8.19 6.73
N GLY A 15 -9.51 -8.71 5.81
CA GLY A 15 -10.52 -7.91 5.13
C GLY A 15 -10.75 -8.35 3.68
N ARG A 16 -11.41 -7.49 2.94
CA ARG A 16 -11.66 -7.59 1.52
C ARG A 16 -10.88 -6.50 0.78
N LEU A 17 -10.55 -6.72 -0.46
CA LEU A 17 -9.92 -5.72 -1.32
C LEU A 17 -10.99 -4.76 -1.85
N VAL A 18 -10.98 -3.54 -1.36
CA VAL A 18 -12.01 -2.54 -1.67
C VAL A 18 -11.39 -1.30 -2.29
N SER A 19 -12.02 -0.78 -3.34
CA SER A 19 -11.64 0.50 -3.93
C SER A 19 -12.74 1.55 -3.82
N ASN A 20 -12.36 2.80 -3.82
CA ASN A 20 -13.31 3.93 -3.90
C ASN A 20 -13.95 4.08 -5.30
N LYS A 21 -13.76 3.11 -6.20
CA LYS A 21 -14.32 3.02 -7.55
C LYS A 21 -15.24 1.82 -7.74
N GLY A 22 -15.68 1.20 -6.64
CA GLY A 22 -16.70 0.14 -6.67
C GLY A 22 -16.14 -1.28 -6.74
N VAL A 23 -14.83 -1.49 -6.63
CA VAL A 23 -14.27 -2.84 -6.46
C VAL A 23 -14.50 -3.30 -5.02
N ASP A 24 -14.95 -4.52 -4.85
CA ASP A 24 -15.08 -5.25 -3.59
C ASP A 24 -14.93 -6.75 -3.87
N VAL A 25 -13.72 -7.28 -3.67
CA VAL A 25 -13.40 -8.68 -3.93
C VAL A 25 -12.68 -9.32 -2.74
N SER A 26 -12.75 -10.65 -2.64
CA SER A 26 -12.01 -11.41 -1.64
C SER A 26 -10.51 -11.46 -1.97
N ILE A 27 -9.67 -11.73 -0.96
CA ILE A 27 -8.21 -11.81 -1.16
C ILE A 27 -7.81 -12.86 -2.22
N PRO A 28 -8.40 -14.07 -2.28
CA PRO A 28 -8.10 -15.03 -3.35
C PRO A 28 -8.40 -14.53 -4.77
N GLU A 29 -9.28 -13.55 -4.93
CA GLU A 29 -9.63 -12.93 -6.21
C GLU A 29 -8.67 -11.80 -6.62
N TYR A 30 -7.58 -11.58 -5.89
CA TYR A 30 -6.59 -10.52 -6.16
C TYR A 30 -6.17 -10.44 -7.63
N ASP A 31 -5.92 -11.59 -8.26
CA ASP A 31 -5.46 -11.67 -9.66
C ASP A 31 -6.53 -11.24 -10.69
N THR A 32 -7.79 -11.09 -10.26
CA THR A 32 -8.86 -10.55 -11.12
C THR A 32 -8.84 -9.04 -11.25
N ILE A 33 -8.14 -8.36 -10.33
CA ILE A 33 -8.10 -6.89 -10.28
C ILE A 33 -6.71 -6.31 -10.46
N LEU A 34 -5.65 -7.09 -10.27
CA LEU A 34 -4.26 -6.64 -10.39
C LEU A 34 -3.44 -7.64 -11.21
N THR A 35 -2.81 -7.14 -12.27
CA THR A 35 -1.92 -7.92 -13.15
C THR A 35 -0.53 -7.30 -13.14
N GLU A 36 0.51 -8.13 -13.05
CA GLU A 36 1.90 -7.69 -13.07
C GLU A 36 2.50 -7.74 -14.47
N HIS A 37 3.29 -6.73 -14.81
CA HIS A 37 3.95 -6.57 -16.11
C HIS A 37 5.42 -6.21 -15.94
N HIS A 38 6.25 -6.75 -16.85
CA HIS A 38 7.61 -6.24 -17.04
C HIS A 38 7.59 -4.89 -17.73
N VAL A 39 8.43 -3.97 -17.24
CA VAL A 39 8.72 -2.69 -17.88
C VAL A 39 10.22 -2.55 -18.09
N ALA A 40 10.64 -2.03 -19.24
CA ALA A 40 12.03 -2.02 -19.65
C ALA A 40 12.97 -1.19 -18.75
N HIS A 41 12.43 -0.20 -18.06
CA HIS A 41 13.17 0.73 -17.20
C HIS A 41 13.17 0.34 -15.72
N SER A 42 12.60 -0.80 -15.34
CA SER A 42 12.52 -1.25 -13.95
C SER A 42 12.99 -2.69 -13.77
N ASN A 43 13.68 -2.96 -12.68
CA ASN A 43 14.08 -4.32 -12.29
C ASN A 43 12.95 -5.09 -11.60
N SER A 44 11.85 -4.43 -11.21
CA SER A 44 10.69 -5.06 -10.64
C SER A 44 9.51 -5.00 -11.59
N LEU A 45 8.57 -5.92 -11.38
CA LEU A 45 7.29 -5.87 -12.05
C LEU A 45 6.51 -4.62 -11.60
N GLN A 46 5.73 -4.04 -12.49
CA GLN A 46 4.72 -3.04 -12.15
C GLN A 46 3.34 -3.67 -12.24
N SER A 47 2.45 -3.31 -11.30
CA SER A 47 1.09 -3.82 -11.33
C SER A 47 0.14 -2.85 -12.04
N GLU A 48 -0.73 -3.42 -12.84
CA GLU A 48 -1.84 -2.74 -13.50
C GLU A 48 -3.15 -3.09 -12.79
N PHE A 49 -3.92 -2.09 -12.46
CA PHE A 49 -5.23 -2.24 -11.84
C PHE A 49 -6.31 -2.13 -12.92
N LEU A 50 -7.18 -3.13 -13.03
CA LEU A 50 -8.32 -3.17 -13.96
C LEU A 50 -8.08 -2.46 -15.31
N GLU A 51 -7.79 -3.20 -16.35
CA GLU A 51 -7.72 -2.72 -17.75
C GLU A 51 -6.95 -1.39 -17.94
N GLY A 52 -5.76 -1.26 -17.39
CA GLY A 52 -4.90 -0.09 -17.59
C GLY A 52 -5.05 1.01 -16.56
N GLN A 53 -5.93 0.88 -15.58
CA GLN A 53 -6.06 1.85 -14.51
C GLN A 53 -4.88 1.76 -13.53
N ARG A 54 -4.74 2.79 -12.70
CA ARG A 54 -3.70 2.88 -11.67
C ARG A 54 -4.33 2.77 -10.30
N ALA A 55 -3.75 1.99 -9.40
CA ALA A 55 -4.13 1.95 -8.00
C ALA A 55 -3.16 2.81 -7.16
N HIS A 56 -3.71 3.54 -6.20
CA HIS A 56 -2.94 4.20 -5.15
C HIS A 56 -3.19 3.44 -3.86
N LEU A 57 -2.14 2.88 -3.29
CA LEU A 57 -2.14 2.14 -2.04
C LEU A 57 -1.53 2.96 -0.90
N GLY A 58 -1.65 2.45 0.31
CA GLY A 58 -0.97 2.98 1.49
C GLY A 58 -1.82 3.97 2.29
N PRO A 59 -1.19 4.85 3.09
CA PRO A 59 -1.90 5.62 4.12
C PRO A 59 -3.09 6.43 3.62
N LEU A 60 -2.97 7.10 2.48
CA LEU A 60 -4.09 7.86 1.90
C LEU A 60 -5.23 6.96 1.43
N ALA A 61 -4.91 5.77 0.89
CA ALA A 61 -5.92 4.81 0.48
C ALA A 61 -6.64 4.22 1.70
N ARG A 62 -5.90 3.80 2.71
CA ARG A 62 -6.48 3.27 3.95
C ARG A 62 -7.39 4.28 4.64
N LEU A 63 -6.93 5.53 4.80
CA LEU A 63 -7.77 6.59 5.36
C LEU A 63 -9.01 6.87 4.51
N LYS A 64 -8.88 6.84 3.18
CA LYS A 64 -10.03 7.05 2.28
C LYS A 64 -11.10 5.98 2.43
N ILE A 65 -10.70 4.74 2.68
CA ILE A 65 -11.57 3.56 2.72
C ILE A 65 -12.03 3.24 4.14
N ASN A 66 -11.21 3.51 5.16
CA ASN A 66 -11.43 3.06 6.54
C ASN A 66 -11.49 4.19 7.58
N HIS A 67 -11.64 5.46 7.23
CA HIS A 67 -11.63 6.57 8.20
C HIS A 67 -12.67 6.41 9.31
N ASP A 68 -13.80 5.76 9.01
CA ASP A 68 -14.88 5.45 9.95
C ASP A 68 -14.51 4.32 10.96
N ARG A 69 -13.35 3.71 10.82
CA ARG A 69 -12.79 2.66 11.69
C ARG A 69 -11.58 3.14 12.49
N LEU A 70 -11.20 4.41 12.38
CA LEU A 70 -10.16 4.99 13.22
C LEU A 70 -10.59 5.00 14.68
N THR A 71 -9.62 4.85 15.57
CA THR A 71 -9.80 5.08 17.02
C THR A 71 -10.14 6.56 17.28
N PRO A 72 -10.78 6.90 18.40
CA PRO A 72 -11.25 8.24 18.67
C PRO A 72 -10.18 9.35 18.55
N ARG A 73 -8.97 9.09 19.04
CA ARG A 73 -7.86 10.08 18.95
C ARG A 73 -7.29 10.16 17.55
N ALA A 74 -7.18 9.03 16.86
CA ALA A 74 -6.73 9.01 15.47
C ALA A 74 -7.74 9.72 14.55
N LEU A 75 -9.05 9.56 14.80
CA LEU A 75 -10.08 10.30 14.07
C LEU A 75 -9.97 11.81 14.32
N GLN A 76 -9.82 12.23 15.58
CA GLN A 76 -9.60 13.64 15.93
C GLN A 76 -8.33 14.20 15.25
N ALA A 77 -7.25 13.43 15.20
CA ALA A 77 -6.03 13.82 14.51
C ALA A 77 -6.24 13.94 12.98
N ALA A 78 -7.03 13.04 12.38
CA ALA A 78 -7.40 13.11 10.97
C ALA A 78 -8.23 14.36 10.65
N GLU A 79 -9.18 14.71 11.51
CA GLU A 79 -9.99 15.93 11.39
C GLU A 79 -9.12 17.18 11.49
N ALA A 80 -8.25 17.27 12.49
CA ALA A 80 -7.32 18.38 12.69
C ALA A 80 -6.33 18.55 11.51
N ALA A 81 -5.94 17.45 10.87
CA ALA A 81 -5.10 17.45 9.68
C ALA A 81 -5.86 17.75 8.36
N GLY A 82 -7.18 17.93 8.41
CA GLY A 82 -8.02 18.10 7.22
C GLY A 82 -8.05 16.85 6.34
N LEU A 83 -8.08 15.66 6.97
CA LEU A 83 -8.08 14.34 6.32
C LEU A 83 -9.34 13.52 6.62
N ALA A 84 -10.37 14.07 7.29
CA ALA A 84 -11.64 13.41 7.65
C ALA A 84 -12.33 12.92 6.40
N GLY A 85 -12.13 12.61 5.39
CA GLY A 85 -12.71 12.05 4.16
C GLY A 85 -11.64 11.57 3.18
N GLY A 86 -10.40 11.51 3.67
CA GLY A 86 -9.22 11.22 2.86
C GLY A 86 -8.77 12.42 2.00
N SER A 87 -7.76 12.23 1.19
CA SER A 87 -7.23 13.25 0.29
C SER A 87 -6.71 12.62 -0.99
N ASN A 88 -6.86 13.34 -2.10
CA ASN A 88 -6.24 12.97 -3.38
C ASN A 88 -4.84 13.62 -3.57
N ASN A 89 -4.42 14.45 -2.64
CA ASN A 89 -3.11 15.12 -2.71
C ASN A 89 -2.02 14.21 -2.10
N PRO A 90 -1.06 13.68 -2.89
CA PRO A 90 -0.01 12.81 -2.38
C PRO A 90 0.88 13.48 -1.33
N PHE A 91 1.03 14.81 -1.36
CA PHE A 91 1.79 15.56 -0.34
C PHE A 91 1.15 15.52 1.06
N LYS A 92 -0.10 15.09 1.18
CA LYS A 92 -0.75 14.82 2.46
C LYS A 92 -0.48 13.42 3.02
N SER A 93 0.26 12.57 2.31
CA SER A 93 0.54 11.21 2.78
C SER A 93 1.36 11.18 4.07
N LEU A 94 2.22 12.17 4.32
CA LEU A 94 2.95 12.31 5.56
C LEU A 94 2.01 12.55 6.76
N LEU A 95 1.00 13.40 6.58
CA LEU A 95 -0.03 13.63 7.60
C LEU A 95 -0.87 12.37 7.83
N ALA A 96 -1.19 11.64 6.77
CA ALA A 96 -1.90 10.36 6.88
C ALA A 96 -1.11 9.33 7.70
N ARG A 97 0.22 9.23 7.49
CA ARG A 97 1.09 8.38 8.32
C ARG A 97 1.11 8.82 9.79
N ALA A 98 1.12 10.13 10.06
CA ALA A 98 1.06 10.63 11.43
C ALA A 98 -0.27 10.22 12.11
N VAL A 99 -1.40 10.31 11.42
CA VAL A 99 -2.70 9.82 11.92
C VAL A 99 -2.65 8.32 12.20
N GLU A 100 -2.12 7.52 11.28
CA GLU A 100 -1.97 6.07 11.48
C GLU A 100 -0.99 5.72 12.61
N THR A 101 -0.01 6.58 12.87
CA THR A 101 0.87 6.41 14.05
C THR A 101 0.08 6.55 15.35
N VAL A 102 -0.81 7.53 15.45
CA VAL A 102 -1.71 7.67 16.61
C VAL A 102 -2.60 6.43 16.75
N PHE A 103 -3.22 6.00 15.65
CA PHE A 103 -4.02 4.77 15.63
C PHE A 103 -3.20 3.56 16.12
N ALA A 104 -1.98 3.37 15.61
CA ALA A 104 -1.14 2.22 15.98
C ALA A 104 -0.79 2.19 17.46
N PHE A 105 -0.56 3.34 18.09
CA PHE A 105 -0.32 3.42 19.53
C PHE A 105 -1.56 3.10 20.34
N GLU A 106 -2.73 3.62 19.97
CA GLU A 106 -3.99 3.30 20.67
C GLU A 106 -4.35 1.83 20.55
N GLU A 107 -4.21 1.26 19.35
CA GLU A 107 -4.46 -0.15 19.09
C GLU A 107 -3.48 -1.06 19.82
N SER A 108 -2.19 -0.71 19.83
CA SER A 108 -1.16 -1.44 20.59
C SER A 108 -1.49 -1.46 22.10
N LEU A 109 -1.93 -0.33 22.64
CA LEU A 109 -2.32 -0.23 24.05
C LEU A 109 -3.52 -1.14 24.32
N ARG A 110 -4.57 -1.09 23.48
CA ARG A 110 -5.75 -1.95 23.59
C ARG A 110 -5.38 -3.43 23.58
N ILE A 111 -4.47 -3.83 22.68
CA ILE A 111 -4.00 -5.23 22.59
C ILE A 111 -3.25 -5.63 23.84
N VAL A 112 -2.35 -4.78 24.36
CA VAL A 112 -1.57 -5.08 25.58
C VAL A 112 -2.47 -5.17 26.80
N GLU A 113 -3.43 -4.27 26.97
CA GLU A 113 -4.40 -4.30 28.07
C GLU A 113 -5.32 -5.51 28.03
N GLY A 114 -5.70 -5.97 26.86
CA GLY A 114 -6.52 -7.15 26.64
C GLY A 114 -5.75 -8.48 26.57
N TRP A 115 -4.41 -8.43 26.63
CA TRP A 115 -3.60 -9.63 26.40
C TRP A 115 -3.77 -10.70 27.48
N GLN A 116 -3.95 -11.94 27.03
CA GLN A 116 -3.98 -13.11 27.88
C GLN A 116 -2.91 -14.10 27.41
N ARG A 117 -2.18 -14.67 28.36
CA ARG A 117 -1.17 -15.68 28.04
C ARG A 117 -1.84 -16.91 27.41
N PRO A 118 -1.44 -17.30 26.19
CA PRO A 118 -1.98 -18.51 25.56
C PRO A 118 -1.57 -19.77 26.35
N ALA A 119 -2.42 -20.79 26.29
CA ALA A 119 -2.17 -22.05 27.00
C ALA A 119 -0.93 -22.79 26.47
N GLN A 120 -0.62 -22.60 25.18
CA GLN A 120 0.52 -23.22 24.52
C GLN A 120 1.25 -22.17 23.64
N PRO A 121 2.58 -22.27 23.50
CA PRO A 121 3.37 -21.30 22.71
C PRO A 121 3.17 -21.43 21.20
N ALA A 122 2.69 -22.59 20.73
CA ALA A 122 2.45 -22.89 19.31
C ALA A 122 1.32 -23.91 19.17
N VAL A 123 0.72 -23.96 18.00
CA VAL A 123 -0.17 -25.05 17.58
C VAL A 123 0.61 -26.07 16.79
N GLU A 124 0.15 -27.34 16.80
CA GLU A 124 0.70 -28.36 15.93
C GLU A 124 0.30 -28.07 14.48
N VAL A 125 1.28 -28.04 13.58
CA VAL A 125 1.07 -27.82 12.15
C VAL A 125 1.25 -29.14 11.42
N VAL A 126 0.17 -29.63 10.79
CA VAL A 126 0.20 -30.80 9.91
C VAL A 126 0.21 -30.31 8.46
N PRO A 127 1.29 -30.55 7.71
CA PRO A 127 1.36 -30.18 6.29
C PRO A 127 0.26 -30.89 5.47
N ARG A 128 -0.26 -30.20 4.47
CA ARG A 128 -1.20 -30.74 3.48
C ARG A 128 -1.10 -29.95 2.18
N ALA A 129 -1.36 -30.62 1.06
CA ALA A 129 -1.46 -29.94 -0.23
C ALA A 129 -2.58 -28.91 -0.24
N GLY A 130 -2.36 -27.81 -0.93
CA GLY A 130 -3.35 -26.76 -1.11
C GLY A 130 -2.76 -25.42 -1.53
N THR A 131 -3.64 -24.53 -1.93
CA THR A 131 -3.28 -23.13 -2.25
C THR A 131 -3.93 -22.21 -1.24
N GLY A 132 -3.12 -21.31 -0.67
CA GLY A 132 -3.57 -20.28 0.26
C GLY A 132 -3.12 -18.89 -0.20
N SER A 133 -3.99 -17.89 0.01
CA SER A 133 -3.69 -16.48 -0.26
C SER A 133 -3.88 -15.65 1.00
N GLY A 134 -3.01 -14.66 1.20
CA GLY A 134 -3.10 -13.67 2.25
C GLY A 134 -2.75 -12.29 1.74
N CYS A 135 -3.35 -11.27 2.34
CA CYS A 135 -3.02 -9.88 2.06
C CYS A 135 -3.06 -9.08 3.36
N THR A 136 -2.03 -8.28 3.59
CA THR A 136 -1.96 -7.39 4.75
C THR A 136 -1.69 -5.97 4.29
N GLU A 137 -2.09 -5.00 5.11
CA GLU A 137 -1.67 -3.61 4.94
C GLU A 137 -0.28 -3.41 5.54
N ALA A 138 0.74 -3.48 4.71
CA ALA A 138 2.08 -3.00 5.06
C ALA A 138 2.11 -1.46 5.11
N PRO A 139 3.15 -0.81 5.66
CA PRO A 139 3.20 0.66 5.75
C PRO A 139 2.90 1.38 4.43
N ARG A 140 3.34 0.80 3.29
CA ARG A 140 3.18 1.38 1.94
C ARG A 140 1.95 0.88 1.18
N GLY A 141 1.16 0.00 1.78
CA GLY A 141 -0.07 -0.56 1.20
C GLY A 141 -0.11 -2.08 1.18
N LEU A 142 -0.96 -2.62 0.36
CA LEU A 142 -1.24 -4.05 0.24
C LEU A 142 0.02 -4.87 -0.06
N CYS A 143 0.30 -5.85 0.79
CA CYS A 143 1.33 -6.87 0.58
C CYS A 143 0.62 -8.21 0.39
N TYR A 144 0.57 -8.68 -0.85
CA TYR A 144 -0.14 -9.90 -1.22
C TYR A 144 0.83 -11.08 -1.30
N HIS A 145 0.37 -12.21 -0.80
CA HIS A 145 1.06 -13.50 -0.86
C HIS A 145 0.10 -14.60 -1.30
N ARG A 146 0.55 -15.48 -2.18
CA ARG A 146 -0.11 -16.73 -2.52
C ARG A 146 0.93 -17.84 -2.59
N TYR A 147 0.62 -18.97 -1.97
CA TYR A 147 1.48 -20.15 -2.01
C TYR A 147 0.65 -21.39 -2.36
N THR A 148 1.23 -22.25 -3.18
CA THR A 148 0.74 -23.60 -3.42
C THR A 148 1.71 -24.61 -2.82
N LEU A 149 1.21 -25.48 -1.96
CA LEU A 149 2.01 -26.46 -1.23
C LEU A 149 1.64 -27.88 -1.70
N ASP A 150 2.58 -28.80 -1.61
CA ASP A 150 2.33 -30.25 -1.71
C ASP A 150 1.97 -30.88 -0.35
N ASP A 151 1.74 -32.20 -0.32
CA ASP A 151 1.38 -32.95 0.89
C ASP A 151 2.47 -32.93 1.99
N ALA A 152 3.70 -32.68 1.62
CA ALA A 152 4.82 -32.54 2.56
C ALA A 152 4.97 -31.08 3.08
N GLY A 153 4.15 -30.15 2.60
CA GLY A 153 4.23 -28.72 2.93
C GLY A 153 5.33 -27.99 2.17
N ILE A 154 5.86 -28.57 1.10
CA ILE A 154 6.88 -27.92 0.25
C ILE A 154 6.18 -26.99 -0.75
N ILE A 155 6.70 -25.76 -0.87
CA ILE A 155 6.18 -24.75 -1.79
C ILE A 155 6.45 -25.19 -3.23
N GLN A 156 5.39 -25.33 -4.01
CA GLN A 156 5.42 -25.64 -5.44
C GLN A 156 5.26 -24.38 -6.31
N ASP A 157 4.52 -23.39 -5.84
CA ASP A 157 4.35 -22.10 -6.49
C ASP A 157 4.24 -20.99 -5.45
N ALA A 158 4.78 -19.82 -5.75
CA ALA A 158 4.70 -18.65 -4.87
C ALA A 158 4.51 -17.37 -5.70
N LYS A 159 3.57 -16.54 -5.28
CA LYS A 159 3.39 -15.18 -5.77
C LYS A 159 3.43 -14.20 -4.61
N ILE A 160 4.34 -13.22 -4.68
CA ILE A 160 4.51 -12.16 -3.67
C ILE A 160 4.48 -10.82 -4.41
N VAL A 161 3.53 -9.95 -4.05
CA VAL A 161 3.39 -8.63 -4.66
C VAL A 161 3.59 -7.56 -3.59
N ALA A 162 4.68 -6.82 -3.73
CA ALA A 162 5.00 -5.72 -2.82
C ALA A 162 4.16 -4.47 -3.14
N PRO A 163 3.75 -3.67 -2.13
CA PRO A 163 2.90 -2.50 -2.36
C PRO A 163 3.54 -1.44 -3.26
N THR A 164 4.87 -1.30 -3.23
CA THR A 164 5.56 -0.32 -4.07
C THR A 164 5.46 -0.67 -5.56
N SER A 165 5.43 -1.96 -5.94
CA SER A 165 5.24 -2.37 -7.33
C SER A 165 3.86 -1.98 -7.87
N VAL A 166 2.84 -2.00 -7.01
CA VAL A 166 1.49 -1.52 -7.36
C VAL A 166 1.46 0.00 -7.48
N ASN A 167 2.17 0.71 -6.59
CA ASN A 167 2.21 2.17 -6.60
C ASN A 167 3.06 2.77 -7.75
N GLN A 168 3.96 1.99 -8.41
CA GLN A 168 4.88 2.53 -9.40
C GLN A 168 4.19 3.34 -10.50
N ARG A 169 3.11 2.82 -11.07
CA ARG A 169 2.40 3.49 -12.18
C ARG A 169 1.76 4.81 -11.77
N ILE A 170 1.30 4.96 -10.51
CA ILE A 170 0.77 6.23 -10.02
C ILE A 170 1.90 7.19 -9.66
N ILE A 171 3.02 6.70 -9.12
CA ILE A 171 4.22 7.48 -8.84
C ILE A 171 4.75 8.11 -10.14
N GLU A 172 4.94 7.32 -11.18
CA GLU A 172 5.42 7.80 -12.49
C GLU A 172 4.47 8.86 -13.10
N SER A 173 3.16 8.63 -13.00
CA SER A 173 2.16 9.58 -13.49
C SER A 173 2.15 10.91 -12.73
N ASP A 174 2.30 10.86 -11.42
CA ASP A 174 2.34 12.06 -10.60
C ASP A 174 3.67 12.79 -10.78
N LEU A 175 4.77 12.04 -10.94
CA LEU A 175 6.08 12.59 -11.24
C LEU A 175 6.09 13.36 -12.56
N ALA A 176 5.50 12.79 -13.63
CA ALA A 176 5.38 13.46 -14.90
C ALA A 176 4.62 14.80 -14.76
N ARG A 177 3.50 14.81 -14.06
CA ARG A 177 2.72 16.04 -13.81
C ARG A 177 3.49 17.08 -13.00
N VAL A 178 4.26 16.64 -11.99
CA VAL A 178 5.11 17.55 -11.22
C VAL A 178 6.23 18.13 -12.07
N ALA A 179 6.87 17.33 -12.91
CA ALA A 179 7.89 17.80 -13.84
C ALA A 179 7.32 18.82 -14.83
N GLU A 180 6.22 18.49 -15.51
CA GLU A 180 5.56 19.38 -16.47
C GLU A 180 5.16 20.73 -15.85
N ALA A 181 4.66 20.71 -14.60
CA ALA A 181 4.23 21.93 -13.90
C ALA A 181 5.39 22.81 -13.39
N ASN A 182 6.64 22.36 -13.50
CA ASN A 182 7.83 23.05 -12.97
C ASN A 182 8.97 23.15 -14.00
N LEU A 183 8.67 23.08 -15.31
CA LEU A 183 9.67 23.18 -16.38
C LEU A 183 10.37 24.56 -16.46
N ASP A 184 9.81 25.56 -15.81
CA ASP A 184 10.38 26.92 -15.68
C ASP A 184 11.52 27.01 -14.65
N LEU A 185 11.66 25.99 -13.79
CA LEU A 185 12.76 25.91 -12.84
C LEU A 185 14.07 25.50 -13.51
N ASP A 186 15.19 25.83 -12.87
CA ASP A 186 16.48 25.25 -13.24
C ASP A 186 16.53 23.73 -12.92
N ASP A 187 17.53 23.03 -13.46
CA ASP A 187 17.60 21.58 -13.40
C ASP A 187 17.74 21.04 -11.96
N GLU A 188 18.46 21.74 -11.10
CA GLU A 188 18.63 21.35 -9.68
C GLU A 188 17.32 21.55 -8.88
N ALA A 189 16.63 22.66 -9.09
CA ALA A 189 15.34 22.93 -8.46
C ALA A 189 14.26 21.96 -8.97
N LEU A 190 14.25 21.68 -10.28
CA LEU A 190 13.33 20.69 -10.87
C LEU A 190 13.59 19.29 -10.30
N LYS A 191 14.83 18.85 -10.27
CA LYS A 191 15.23 17.57 -9.64
C LYS A 191 14.77 17.48 -8.20
N TRP A 192 14.98 18.53 -7.41
CA TRP A 192 14.54 18.57 -6.02
C TRP A 192 13.03 18.44 -5.88
N ARG A 193 12.23 19.09 -6.74
CA ARG A 193 10.77 18.95 -6.77
C ARG A 193 10.34 17.53 -7.12
N CYS A 194 10.98 16.92 -8.10
CA CYS A 194 10.73 15.53 -8.49
C CYS A 194 11.04 14.55 -7.33
N GLU A 195 12.16 14.73 -6.64
CA GLU A 195 12.51 13.93 -5.47
C GLU A 195 11.50 14.08 -4.33
N GLN A 196 11.02 15.30 -4.07
CA GLN A 196 9.97 15.54 -3.07
C GLN A 196 8.68 14.81 -3.44
N ALA A 197 8.27 14.83 -4.71
CA ALA A 197 7.09 14.13 -5.19
C ALA A 197 7.18 12.61 -4.96
N ILE A 198 8.33 12.00 -5.29
CA ILE A 198 8.58 10.58 -5.07
C ILE A 198 8.54 10.22 -3.58
N ARG A 199 9.17 11.02 -2.72
CA ARG A 199 9.24 10.78 -1.27
C ARG A 199 7.88 10.75 -0.59
N ASN A 200 6.85 11.39 -1.14
CA ASN A 200 5.49 11.31 -0.60
C ASN A 200 4.92 9.89 -0.58
N TYR A 201 5.37 9.05 -1.50
CA TYR A 201 4.96 7.65 -1.59
C TYR A 201 5.78 6.73 -0.68
N ASP A 202 6.88 7.23 -0.08
CA ASP A 202 7.80 6.43 0.73
C ASP A 202 8.23 5.13 0.01
N PRO A 203 8.70 5.20 -1.26
CA PRO A 203 8.94 4.01 -2.05
C PRO A 203 10.05 3.15 -1.46
N CYS A 204 9.85 1.84 -1.48
CA CYS A 204 10.85 0.87 -1.04
C CYS A 204 11.88 0.65 -2.15
N ILE A 205 13.11 1.11 -1.95
CA ILE A 205 14.19 1.00 -2.95
C ILE A 205 14.52 -0.48 -3.24
N SER A 206 14.61 -1.32 -2.21
CA SER A 206 14.89 -2.74 -2.39
C SER A 206 13.74 -3.54 -3.02
N CYS A 207 12.51 -3.00 -3.03
CA CYS A 207 11.35 -3.69 -3.59
C CYS A 207 11.11 -3.33 -5.06
N SER A 208 11.17 -2.04 -5.43
CA SER A 208 10.69 -1.58 -6.73
C SER A 208 11.22 -0.21 -7.15
N ALA A 209 12.15 0.40 -6.44
CA ALA A 209 12.58 1.77 -6.72
C ALA A 209 14.09 1.87 -6.89
N HIS A 210 14.53 2.87 -7.65
CA HIS A 210 15.92 3.23 -7.85
C HIS A 210 16.14 4.70 -7.51
N PHE A 211 17.41 5.09 -7.36
CA PHE A 211 17.76 6.51 -7.24
C PHE A 211 17.36 7.25 -8.52
N LEU A 212 16.79 8.44 -8.35
CA LEU A 212 16.39 9.29 -9.48
C LEU A 212 17.64 9.72 -10.27
N LYS A 213 17.61 9.43 -11.57
CA LYS A 213 18.47 10.05 -12.57
C LYS A 213 17.57 10.90 -13.46
N LEU A 214 17.65 12.22 -13.31
CA LEU A 214 16.90 13.15 -14.13
C LEU A 214 17.83 13.67 -15.26
N THR A 215 17.38 13.53 -16.50
CA THR A 215 17.97 14.19 -17.65
C THR A 215 16.92 15.13 -18.22
N VAL A 216 17.23 16.41 -18.34
CA VAL A 216 16.33 17.41 -18.90
C VAL A 216 16.83 17.77 -20.29
N ASP A 217 16.04 17.48 -21.31
CA ASP A 217 16.24 17.97 -22.66
C ASP A 217 15.25 19.12 -22.89
N ARG A 218 15.76 20.31 -23.14
CA ARG A 218 14.95 21.53 -23.34
C ARG A 218 14.82 21.93 -24.81
N GLY A 219 15.29 21.05 -25.74
CA GLY A 219 15.21 21.29 -27.19
C GLY A 219 16.36 22.16 -27.71
#